data_69cbc1f744af1eb4625cdc0d44aaaa7f
#
_entry.id   69cbc1f744af1eb4625cdc0d44aaaa7f
#
_cell.length_a   1.000
_cell.length_b   1.000
_cell.length_c   1.000
_cell.angle_alpha   90.00
_cell.angle_beta   90.00
_cell.angle_gamma   90.00
#
_symmetry.space_group_name_H-M   'P 1'
#
loop_
_entity.id
_entity.type
_entity.pdbx_description
1 polymer ?
#
loop_
_entity_poly.entity_id
_entity_poly.type
_entity_poly.pdbx_seq_one_letter_code
_entity_poly.pdbx_strand_id
1 'polypeptide(L)'
;MKKEILFTLCFVCVAMIAFGQVSDLTQFNEIRLNTNTKGLTILGTWAAGNLAVGSIMMTQTEGEAKYFHQMNAAWGGINLAIAGFGYYSAMSADPAGFSLLETINEQHSIQKILMLNIGLDAAYMIGGAYMMERSKTNTENPLRLSGFGKSIVMQGAFLFVFDIGFYIAHSMNNPKLEPFLGGLSFTGNGFHWAMNF
;
A
#
# COMPACT_ATOMS: atom_id res chain seq x y z
N MET A 1 -10.63 -53.96 -13.07
CA MET A 1 -9.22 -53.67 -12.63
C MET A 1 -8.54 -52.54 -13.38
N LYS A 2 -8.28 -52.67 -14.72
CA LYS A 2 -7.55 -51.58 -15.45
C LYS A 2 -8.27 -50.23 -15.46
N LYS A 3 -9.61 -50.18 -15.59
CA LYS A 3 -10.40 -48.94 -15.59
C LYS A 3 -10.45 -48.29 -14.22
N GLU A 4 -10.50 -49.03 -13.15
CA GLU A 4 -10.51 -48.52 -11.76
C GLU A 4 -9.15 -47.93 -11.38
N ILE A 5 -8.06 -48.60 -11.80
CA ILE A 5 -6.69 -48.06 -11.60
C ILE A 5 -6.51 -46.75 -12.34
N LEU A 6 -6.99 -46.63 -13.60
CA LEU A 6 -6.92 -45.42 -14.38
C LEU A 6 -7.73 -44.28 -13.74
N PHE A 7 -8.94 -44.57 -13.23
CA PHE A 7 -9.79 -43.58 -12.55
C PHE A 7 -9.15 -43.07 -11.25
N THR A 8 -8.56 -43.99 -10.46
CA THR A 8 -7.84 -43.63 -9.23
C THR A 8 -6.61 -42.81 -9.55
N LEU A 9 -5.86 -43.12 -10.61
CA LEU A 9 -4.69 -42.38 -11.04
C LEU A 9 -5.07 -40.95 -11.49
N CYS A 10 -6.15 -40.83 -12.30
CA CYS A 10 -6.66 -39.52 -12.70
C CYS A 10 -7.12 -38.68 -11.47
N PHE A 11 -7.79 -39.29 -10.52
CA PHE A 11 -8.25 -38.61 -9.30
C PHE A 11 -7.06 -38.11 -8.45
N VAL A 12 -6.03 -38.95 -8.29
CA VAL A 12 -4.80 -38.56 -7.58
C VAL A 12 -4.07 -37.41 -8.30
N CYS A 13 -3.96 -37.46 -9.63
CA CYS A 13 -3.36 -36.38 -10.41
C CYS A 13 -4.13 -35.07 -10.26
N VAL A 14 -5.46 -35.10 -10.33
CA VAL A 14 -6.32 -33.90 -10.14
C VAL A 14 -6.17 -33.35 -8.72
N ALA A 15 -6.12 -34.21 -7.71
CA ALA A 15 -5.90 -33.81 -6.34
C ALA A 15 -4.52 -33.15 -6.14
N MET A 16 -3.44 -33.71 -6.71
CA MET A 16 -2.10 -33.13 -6.64
C MET A 16 -2.02 -31.74 -7.30
N ILE A 17 -2.69 -31.55 -8.44
CA ILE A 17 -2.75 -30.24 -9.12
C ILE A 17 -3.52 -29.23 -8.25
N ALA A 18 -4.65 -29.63 -7.68
CA ALA A 18 -5.44 -28.77 -6.80
C ALA A 18 -4.66 -28.33 -5.54
N PHE A 19 -3.93 -29.25 -4.91
CA PHE A 19 -3.08 -28.94 -3.75
C PHE A 19 -1.90 -28.03 -4.12
N GLY A 20 -1.29 -28.22 -5.30
CA GLY A 20 -0.22 -27.36 -5.79
C GLY A 20 -0.70 -25.91 -5.98
N GLN A 21 -1.86 -25.72 -6.60
CA GLN A 21 -2.43 -24.37 -6.80
C GLN A 21 -2.78 -23.65 -5.49
N VAL A 22 -3.30 -24.37 -4.50
CA VAL A 22 -3.59 -23.78 -3.18
C VAL A 22 -2.30 -23.33 -2.49
N SER A 23 -1.23 -24.14 -2.57
CA SER A 23 0.07 -23.79 -2.00
C SER A 23 0.64 -22.51 -2.63
N ASP A 24 0.57 -22.36 -3.96
CA ASP A 24 1.10 -21.22 -4.69
C ASP A 24 0.31 -19.95 -4.41
N LEU A 25 -1.02 -20.03 -4.27
CA LEU A 25 -1.88 -18.91 -3.90
C LEU A 25 -1.60 -18.43 -2.47
N THR A 26 -1.44 -19.37 -1.54
CA THR A 26 -1.06 -19.06 -0.15
C THR A 26 0.30 -18.33 -0.12
N GLN A 27 1.29 -18.83 -0.85
CA GLN A 27 2.61 -18.20 -0.94
C GLN A 27 2.53 -16.79 -1.52
N PHE A 28 1.68 -16.56 -2.54
CA PHE A 28 1.44 -15.22 -3.05
C PHE A 28 0.91 -14.27 -1.97
N ASN A 29 -0.10 -14.71 -1.20
CA ASN A 29 -0.69 -13.93 -0.12
C ASN A 29 0.29 -13.68 1.04
N GLU A 30 1.13 -14.65 1.40
CA GLU A 30 2.22 -14.46 2.37
C GLU A 30 3.17 -13.33 1.95
N ILE A 31 3.60 -13.33 0.69
CA ILE A 31 4.48 -12.28 0.16
C ILE A 31 3.77 -10.93 0.16
N ARG A 32 2.50 -10.88 -0.24
CA ARG A 32 1.68 -9.67 -0.23
C ARG A 32 1.55 -9.09 1.18
N LEU A 33 1.16 -9.91 2.16
CA LEU A 33 1.01 -9.51 3.55
C LEU A 33 2.35 -9.10 4.19
N ASN A 34 3.43 -9.80 3.89
CA ASN A 34 4.77 -9.46 4.36
C ASN A 34 5.27 -8.13 3.73
N THR A 35 4.96 -7.88 2.46
CA THR A 35 5.25 -6.61 1.80
C THR A 35 4.47 -5.48 2.48
N ASN A 36 3.18 -5.69 2.79
CA ASN A 36 2.35 -4.75 3.55
C ASN A 36 2.96 -4.43 4.91
N THR A 37 3.28 -5.43 5.73
CA THR A 37 3.84 -5.20 7.07
C THR A 37 5.16 -4.45 7.02
N LYS A 38 6.05 -4.75 6.07
CA LYS A 38 7.32 -4.03 5.88
C LYS A 38 7.09 -2.57 5.49
N GLY A 39 6.25 -2.31 4.49
CA GLY A 39 5.92 -0.95 4.06
C GLY A 39 5.28 -0.14 5.18
N LEU A 40 4.29 -0.71 5.87
CA LEU A 40 3.61 -0.05 6.98
C LEU A 40 4.53 0.18 8.19
N THR A 41 5.55 -0.68 8.41
CA THR A 41 6.59 -0.43 9.41
C THR A 41 7.44 0.79 9.04
N ILE A 42 7.82 0.94 7.77
CA ILE A 42 8.57 2.12 7.28
C ILE A 42 7.73 3.39 7.46
N LEU A 43 6.47 3.38 7.02
CA LEU A 43 5.55 4.49 7.17
C LEU A 43 5.33 4.84 8.66
N GLY A 44 5.10 3.83 9.50
CA GLY A 44 4.90 4.00 10.94
C GLY A 44 6.13 4.59 11.64
N THR A 45 7.32 4.17 11.25
CA THR A 45 8.57 4.72 11.80
C THR A 45 8.74 6.20 11.43
N TRP A 46 8.52 6.55 10.17
CA TRP A 46 8.50 7.95 9.71
C TRP A 46 7.46 8.78 10.46
N ALA A 47 6.26 8.24 10.59
CA ALA A 47 5.13 8.90 11.24
C ALA A 47 5.38 9.12 12.75
N ALA A 48 5.89 8.11 13.46
CA ALA A 48 6.24 8.21 14.88
C ALA A 48 7.34 9.26 15.11
N GLY A 49 8.37 9.29 14.25
CA GLY A 49 9.42 10.31 14.29
C GLY A 49 8.87 11.72 14.11
N ASN A 50 8.01 11.93 13.10
CA ASN A 50 7.39 13.24 12.86
C ASN A 50 6.43 13.67 13.99
N LEU A 51 5.65 12.73 14.53
CA LEU A 51 4.76 13.00 15.66
C LEU A 51 5.59 13.39 16.91
N ALA A 52 6.60 12.60 17.27
CA ALA A 52 7.40 12.83 18.47
C ALA A 52 8.21 14.15 18.35
N VAL A 53 9.02 14.27 17.29
CA VAL A 53 9.84 15.46 17.08
C VAL A 53 8.99 16.69 16.87
N GLY A 54 7.94 16.59 16.05
CA GLY A 54 7.00 17.68 15.78
C GLY A 54 6.33 18.18 17.05
N SER A 55 5.83 17.27 17.90
CA SER A 55 5.17 17.62 19.17
C SER A 55 6.09 18.30 20.18
N ILE A 56 7.36 17.85 20.27
CA ILE A 56 8.35 18.48 21.16
C ILE A 56 8.77 19.83 20.61
N MET A 57 9.19 19.89 19.35
CA MET A 57 9.76 21.08 18.77
C MET A 57 8.75 22.22 18.58
N MET A 58 7.45 21.93 18.35
CA MET A 58 6.44 22.98 18.27
C MET A 58 6.26 23.74 19.59
N THR A 59 6.69 23.18 20.73
CA THR A 59 6.64 23.84 22.04
C THR A 59 7.92 24.61 22.35
N GLN A 60 9.02 24.31 21.65
CA GLN A 60 10.35 24.88 21.88
C GLN A 60 10.75 25.91 20.81
N THR A 61 9.97 26.03 19.75
CA THR A 61 10.27 26.95 18.64
C THR A 61 9.17 27.99 18.48
N GLU A 62 9.50 29.10 17.83
CA GLU A 62 8.57 30.18 17.52
C GLU A 62 8.49 30.44 16.02
N GLY A 63 7.58 31.32 15.63
CA GLY A 63 7.43 31.77 14.26
C GLY A 63 7.15 30.66 13.26
N GLU A 64 7.83 30.68 12.13
CA GLU A 64 7.68 29.71 11.07
C GLU A 64 8.04 28.28 11.51
N ALA A 65 9.10 28.11 12.30
CA ALA A 65 9.55 26.80 12.75
C ALA A 65 8.49 26.11 13.63
N LYS A 66 7.80 26.84 14.50
CA LYS A 66 6.68 26.31 15.28
C LYS A 66 5.60 25.72 14.39
N TYR A 67 5.18 26.44 13.37
CA TYR A 67 4.14 25.97 12.44
C TYR A 67 4.59 24.79 11.59
N PHE A 68 5.87 24.77 11.17
CA PHE A 68 6.45 23.61 10.50
C PHE A 68 6.36 22.33 11.36
N HIS A 69 6.77 22.43 12.62
CA HIS A 69 6.71 21.29 13.54
C HIS A 69 5.29 20.90 13.92
N GLN A 70 4.39 21.87 14.06
CA GLN A 70 2.96 21.60 14.30
C GLN A 70 2.34 20.79 13.17
N MET A 71 2.63 21.13 11.91
CA MET A 71 2.12 20.41 10.75
C MET A 71 2.76 19.02 10.64
N ASN A 72 4.05 18.88 10.96
CA ASN A 72 4.71 17.58 11.01
C ASN A 72 4.09 16.66 12.06
N ALA A 73 3.76 17.18 13.24
CA ALA A 73 3.06 16.40 14.28
C ALA A 73 1.67 15.93 13.79
N ALA A 74 0.92 16.81 13.11
CA ALA A 74 -0.39 16.47 12.57
C ALA A 74 -0.31 15.36 11.52
N TRP A 75 0.60 15.48 10.54
CA TRP A 75 0.87 14.43 9.53
C TRP A 75 1.36 13.15 10.18
N GLY A 76 2.27 13.25 11.17
CA GLY A 76 2.75 12.11 11.94
C GLY A 76 1.62 11.35 12.62
N GLY A 77 0.67 12.04 13.24
CA GLY A 77 -0.50 11.43 13.86
C GLY A 77 -1.40 10.69 12.86
N ILE A 78 -1.70 11.31 11.71
CA ILE A 78 -2.52 10.71 10.66
C ILE A 78 -1.84 9.47 10.07
N ASN A 79 -0.58 9.60 9.65
CA ASN A 79 0.15 8.49 9.03
C ASN A 79 0.41 7.35 10.01
N LEU A 80 0.60 7.65 11.31
CA LEU A 80 0.76 6.62 12.33
C LEU A 80 -0.53 5.82 12.52
N ALA A 81 -1.69 6.47 12.49
CA ALA A 81 -2.98 5.79 12.54
C ALA A 81 -3.16 4.88 11.32
N ILE A 82 -2.89 5.37 10.11
CA ILE A 82 -2.97 4.57 8.87
C ILE A 82 -2.01 3.37 8.95
N ALA A 83 -0.76 3.59 9.33
CA ALA A 83 0.24 2.54 9.45
C ALA A 83 -0.14 1.51 10.52
N GLY A 84 -0.66 1.95 11.67
CA GLY A 84 -1.06 1.07 12.75
C GLY A 84 -2.24 0.18 12.40
N PHE A 85 -3.31 0.75 11.84
CA PHE A 85 -4.47 -0.03 11.41
C PHE A 85 -4.13 -0.99 10.26
N GLY A 86 -3.37 -0.52 9.27
CA GLY A 86 -2.96 -1.36 8.15
C GLY A 86 -2.02 -2.50 8.59
N TYR A 87 -1.07 -2.21 9.48
CA TYR A 87 -0.18 -3.21 10.05
C TYR A 87 -0.94 -4.29 10.81
N TYR A 88 -1.87 -3.86 11.70
CA TYR A 88 -2.72 -4.79 12.45
C TYR A 88 -3.54 -5.68 11.52
N SER A 89 -4.15 -5.09 10.49
CA SER A 89 -4.93 -5.84 9.48
C SER A 89 -4.07 -6.87 8.76
N ALA A 90 -2.87 -6.48 8.31
CA ALA A 90 -1.96 -7.39 7.60
C ALA A 90 -1.43 -8.53 8.48
N MET A 91 -1.17 -8.25 9.75
CA MET A 91 -0.71 -9.26 10.73
C MET A 91 -1.80 -10.24 11.18
N SER A 92 -3.05 -9.80 11.14
CA SER A 92 -4.20 -10.62 11.57
C SER A 92 -4.79 -11.46 10.44
N ALA A 93 -4.38 -11.22 9.20
CA ALA A 93 -4.89 -11.94 8.04
C ALA A 93 -4.25 -13.32 7.91
N ASP A 94 -5.07 -14.34 7.63
CA ASP A 94 -4.57 -15.68 7.27
C ASP A 94 -4.29 -15.75 5.76
N PRO A 95 -3.04 -15.97 5.33
CA PRO A 95 -2.70 -16.09 3.91
C PRO A 95 -3.46 -17.18 3.17
N ALA A 96 -3.81 -18.28 3.86
CA ALA A 96 -4.54 -19.40 3.29
C ALA A 96 -6.06 -19.15 3.21
N GLY A 97 -6.56 -18.13 3.92
CA GLY A 97 -7.99 -17.80 3.98
C GLY A 97 -8.54 -17.06 2.76
N PHE A 98 -7.67 -16.62 1.82
CA PHE A 98 -8.09 -15.86 0.64
C PHE A 98 -8.36 -16.78 -0.56
N SER A 99 -9.55 -16.66 -1.14
CA SER A 99 -9.85 -17.22 -2.46
C SER A 99 -9.05 -16.49 -3.55
N LEU A 100 -8.98 -17.07 -4.76
CA LEU A 100 -8.31 -16.44 -5.91
C LEU A 100 -8.89 -15.05 -6.21
N LEU A 101 -10.22 -14.90 -6.21
CA LEU A 101 -10.88 -13.63 -6.49
C LEU A 101 -10.56 -12.57 -5.41
N GLU A 102 -10.58 -12.96 -4.14
CA GLU A 102 -10.21 -12.08 -3.04
C GLU A 102 -8.74 -11.66 -3.13
N THR A 103 -7.84 -12.61 -3.43
CA THR A 103 -6.40 -12.33 -3.64
C THR A 103 -6.18 -11.30 -4.73
N ILE A 104 -6.84 -11.44 -5.89
CA ILE A 104 -6.75 -10.50 -7.01
C ILE A 104 -7.30 -9.13 -6.61
N ASN A 105 -8.46 -9.10 -5.96
CA ASN A 105 -9.10 -7.86 -5.52
C ASN A 105 -8.25 -7.11 -4.49
N GLU A 106 -7.69 -7.81 -3.52
CA GLU A 106 -6.80 -7.23 -2.51
C GLU A 106 -5.53 -6.64 -3.15
N GLN A 107 -4.88 -7.41 -4.04
CA GLN A 107 -3.69 -6.94 -4.75
C GLN A 107 -3.99 -5.70 -5.59
N HIS A 108 -5.06 -5.69 -6.36
CA HIS A 108 -5.46 -4.54 -7.17
C HIS A 108 -5.89 -3.35 -6.33
N SER A 109 -6.57 -3.58 -5.19
CA SER A 109 -6.99 -2.51 -4.29
C SER A 109 -5.78 -1.77 -3.70
N ILE A 110 -4.77 -2.51 -3.24
CA ILE A 110 -3.52 -1.92 -2.76
C ILE A 110 -2.86 -1.08 -3.86
N GLN A 111 -2.70 -1.64 -5.06
CA GLN A 111 -2.07 -0.92 -6.18
C GLN A 111 -2.84 0.33 -6.58
N LYS A 112 -4.18 0.28 -6.63
CA LYS A 112 -5.03 1.45 -6.93
C LYS A 112 -4.88 2.54 -5.86
N ILE A 113 -4.88 2.17 -4.58
CA ILE A 113 -4.71 3.12 -3.48
C ILE A 113 -3.34 3.79 -3.57
N LEU A 114 -2.27 3.02 -3.79
CA LEU A 114 -0.92 3.57 -3.93
C LEU A 114 -0.79 4.51 -5.14
N MET A 115 -1.38 4.17 -6.30
CA MET A 115 -1.41 5.07 -7.44
C MET A 115 -2.17 6.37 -7.16
N LEU A 116 -3.30 6.28 -6.45
CA LEU A 116 -4.05 7.46 -6.03
C LEU A 116 -3.21 8.33 -5.09
N ASN A 117 -2.53 7.71 -4.11
CA ASN A 117 -1.68 8.41 -3.15
C ASN A 117 -0.51 9.12 -3.84
N ILE A 118 0.18 8.48 -4.80
CA ILE A 118 1.23 9.12 -5.61
C ILE A 118 0.71 10.43 -6.25
N GLY A 119 -0.51 10.41 -6.78
CA GLY A 119 -1.15 11.62 -7.33
C GLY A 119 -1.45 12.67 -6.27
N LEU A 120 -1.94 12.25 -5.10
CA LEU A 120 -2.22 13.14 -3.96
C LEU A 120 -0.93 13.74 -3.40
N ASP A 121 0.15 12.98 -3.32
CA ASP A 121 1.44 13.46 -2.81
C ASP A 121 2.04 14.54 -3.71
N ALA A 122 1.93 14.35 -5.03
CA ALA A 122 2.29 15.40 -5.98
C ALA A 122 1.44 16.67 -5.78
N ALA A 123 0.13 16.51 -5.55
CA ALA A 123 -0.77 17.64 -5.27
C ALA A 123 -0.42 18.31 -3.93
N TYR A 124 -0.05 17.56 -2.89
CA TYR A 124 0.43 18.11 -1.61
C TYR A 124 1.71 18.94 -1.79
N MET A 125 2.68 18.43 -2.56
CA MET A 125 3.91 19.21 -2.84
C MET A 125 3.61 20.52 -3.55
N ILE A 126 2.74 20.51 -4.57
CA ILE A 126 2.32 21.71 -5.28
C ILE A 126 1.56 22.67 -4.35
N GLY A 127 0.63 22.15 -3.56
CA GLY A 127 -0.15 22.91 -2.59
C GLY A 127 0.73 23.54 -1.52
N GLY A 128 1.70 22.80 -1.00
CA GLY A 128 2.69 23.30 -0.03
C GLY A 128 3.57 24.40 -0.63
N ALA A 129 4.05 24.21 -1.87
CA ALA A 129 4.81 25.23 -2.59
C ALA A 129 3.97 26.51 -2.84
N TYR A 130 2.70 26.35 -3.20
CA TYR A 130 1.77 27.47 -3.32
C TYR A 130 1.58 28.21 -1.99
N MET A 131 1.44 27.49 -0.88
CA MET A 131 1.34 28.13 0.45
C MET A 131 2.58 28.91 0.80
N MET A 132 3.78 28.41 0.48
CA MET A 132 5.05 29.11 0.68
C MET A 132 5.11 30.38 -0.18
N GLU A 133 4.69 30.33 -1.44
CA GLU A 133 4.65 31.51 -2.30
C GLU A 133 3.62 32.53 -1.80
N ARG A 134 2.43 32.08 -1.44
CA ARG A 134 1.37 32.92 -0.89
C ARG A 134 1.76 33.60 0.42
N SER A 135 2.65 32.98 1.20
CA SER A 135 3.13 33.53 2.45
C SER A 135 3.88 34.88 2.27
N LYS A 136 4.51 35.10 1.11
CA LYS A 136 5.28 36.31 0.82
C LYS A 136 4.42 37.59 0.70
N THR A 137 3.15 37.40 0.32
CA THR A 137 2.19 38.50 0.13
C THR A 137 1.08 38.54 1.17
N ASN A 138 1.00 37.52 2.02
CA ASN A 138 -0.02 37.43 3.06
C ASN A 138 0.39 38.31 4.27
N THR A 139 -0.50 39.21 4.70
CA THR A 139 -0.25 40.11 5.82
C THR A 139 -0.75 39.59 7.16
N GLU A 140 -1.67 38.62 7.15
CA GLU A 140 -2.29 38.15 8.38
C GLU A 140 -1.53 36.98 9.02
N ASN A 141 -1.15 35.95 8.22
CA ASN A 141 -0.55 34.71 8.72
C ASN A 141 0.66 34.25 7.87
N PRO A 142 1.64 35.07 7.56
CA PRO A 142 2.73 34.72 6.64
C PRO A 142 3.58 33.57 7.18
N LEU A 143 3.93 33.57 8.46
CA LEU A 143 4.77 32.55 9.09
C LEU A 143 4.08 31.19 9.16
N ARG A 144 2.76 31.20 9.38
CA ARG A 144 1.97 29.97 9.39
C ARG A 144 1.88 29.35 8.00
N LEU A 145 1.61 30.13 6.97
CA LEU A 145 1.55 29.65 5.59
C LEU A 145 2.91 29.09 5.15
N SER A 146 4.00 29.77 5.47
CA SER A 146 5.34 29.32 5.14
C SER A 146 5.68 28.03 5.88
N GLY A 147 5.49 27.96 7.19
CA GLY A 147 5.80 26.80 8.01
C GLY A 147 4.98 25.56 7.61
N PHE A 148 3.67 25.73 7.44
CA PHE A 148 2.82 24.64 6.96
C PHE A 148 3.18 24.20 5.55
N GLY A 149 3.42 25.15 4.63
CA GLY A 149 3.82 24.83 3.26
C GLY A 149 5.10 24.01 3.20
N LYS A 150 6.14 24.40 3.95
CA LYS A 150 7.41 23.64 4.04
C LYS A 150 7.21 22.21 4.56
N SER A 151 6.41 22.06 5.60
CA SER A 151 6.10 20.73 6.14
C SER A 151 5.35 19.86 5.13
N ILE A 152 4.32 20.42 4.48
CA ILE A 152 3.52 19.69 3.48
C ILE A 152 4.38 19.26 2.30
N VAL A 153 5.30 20.11 1.81
CA VAL A 153 6.25 19.73 0.75
C VAL A 153 7.15 18.59 1.21
N MET A 154 7.69 18.65 2.43
CA MET A 154 8.55 17.59 2.97
C MET A 154 7.79 16.28 3.14
N GLN A 155 6.57 16.31 3.69
CA GLN A 155 5.74 15.11 3.87
C GLN A 155 5.34 14.53 2.52
N GLY A 156 4.86 15.36 1.59
CA GLY A 156 4.50 14.93 0.24
C GLY A 156 5.68 14.31 -0.52
N ALA A 157 6.88 14.88 -0.40
CA ALA A 157 8.07 14.33 -1.05
C ALA A 157 8.46 12.95 -0.49
N PHE A 158 8.40 12.78 0.84
CA PHE A 158 8.64 11.46 1.45
C PHE A 158 7.60 10.44 1.00
N LEU A 159 6.30 10.78 1.12
CA LEU A 159 5.20 9.89 0.78
C LEU A 159 5.23 9.53 -0.72
N PHE A 160 5.51 10.48 -1.60
CA PHE A 160 5.62 10.25 -3.04
C PHE A 160 6.67 9.17 -3.38
N VAL A 161 7.87 9.28 -2.80
CA VAL A 161 8.95 8.29 -3.00
C VAL A 161 8.57 6.95 -2.36
N PHE A 162 7.99 7.00 -1.16
CA PHE A 162 7.55 5.82 -0.43
C PHE A 162 6.45 5.06 -1.20
N ASP A 163 5.40 5.74 -1.66
CA ASP A 163 4.27 5.10 -2.35
C ASP A 163 4.65 4.54 -3.72
N ILE A 164 5.57 5.20 -4.45
CA ILE A 164 6.18 4.63 -5.67
C ILE A 164 6.94 3.34 -5.34
N GLY A 165 7.82 3.38 -4.34
CA GLY A 165 8.60 2.20 -3.94
C GLY A 165 7.71 1.05 -3.46
N PHE A 166 6.67 1.38 -2.72
CA PHE A 166 5.70 0.42 -2.20
C PHE A 166 4.83 -0.18 -3.32
N TYR A 167 4.41 0.64 -4.30
CA TYR A 167 3.74 0.17 -5.51
C TYR A 167 4.61 -0.80 -6.31
N ILE A 168 5.89 -0.46 -6.53
CA ILE A 168 6.85 -1.33 -7.23
C ILE A 168 7.01 -2.66 -6.48
N ALA A 169 7.17 -2.62 -5.15
CA ALA A 169 7.32 -3.82 -4.33
C ALA A 169 6.11 -4.77 -4.46
N HIS A 170 4.88 -4.22 -4.46
CA HIS A 170 3.67 -5.01 -4.72
C HIS A 170 3.59 -5.53 -6.16
N SER A 171 3.97 -4.71 -7.13
CA SER A 171 3.94 -5.08 -8.56
C SER A 171 4.90 -6.22 -8.90
N MET A 172 6.03 -6.32 -8.21
CA MET A 172 7.00 -7.43 -8.38
C MET A 172 6.41 -8.81 -8.01
N ASN A 173 5.32 -8.84 -7.27
CA ASN A 173 4.62 -10.10 -6.95
C ASN A 173 3.61 -10.51 -8.03
N ASN A 174 3.16 -9.59 -8.89
CA ASN A 174 2.11 -9.85 -9.89
C ASN A 174 2.37 -11.04 -10.83
N PRO A 175 3.60 -11.28 -11.34
CA PRO A 175 3.85 -12.42 -12.21
C PRO A 175 3.50 -13.77 -11.61
N LYS A 176 3.47 -13.88 -10.28
CA LYS A 176 3.07 -15.13 -9.60
C LYS A 176 1.56 -15.40 -9.66
N LEU A 177 0.75 -14.43 -10.08
CA LEU A 177 -0.68 -14.63 -10.37
C LEU A 177 -0.95 -15.12 -11.79
N GLU A 178 -0.01 -14.96 -12.73
CA GLU A 178 -0.20 -15.35 -14.13
C GLU A 178 -0.65 -16.81 -14.32
N PRO A 179 -0.09 -17.81 -13.60
CA PRO A 179 -0.52 -19.19 -13.74
C PRO A 179 -2.00 -19.41 -13.40
N PHE A 180 -2.55 -18.58 -12.51
CA PHE A 180 -3.97 -18.65 -12.12
C PHE A 180 -4.88 -17.88 -13.09
N LEU A 181 -4.34 -16.94 -13.85
CA LEU A 181 -5.08 -16.06 -14.77
C LEU A 181 -5.05 -16.58 -16.21
N GLY A 182 -4.04 -17.37 -16.57
CA GLY A 182 -3.82 -17.85 -17.94
C GLY A 182 -4.94 -18.71 -18.52
N GLY A 183 -5.90 -19.16 -17.69
CA GLY A 183 -7.11 -19.86 -18.10
C GLY A 183 -8.40 -19.00 -18.08
N LEU A 184 -8.33 -17.74 -17.64
CA LEU A 184 -9.47 -16.85 -17.50
C LEU A 184 -9.52 -15.84 -18.67
N SER A 185 -10.42 -16.05 -19.63
CA SER A 185 -10.75 -15.03 -20.64
C SER A 185 -12.13 -14.44 -20.37
N PHE A 186 -12.22 -13.09 -20.37
CA PHE A 186 -13.48 -12.38 -20.32
C PHE A 186 -14.01 -12.19 -21.73
N THR A 187 -15.07 -12.87 -22.07
CA THR A 187 -15.92 -12.51 -23.22
C THR A 187 -17.07 -11.67 -22.70
N GLY A 188 -17.44 -10.57 -23.34
CA GLY A 188 -18.40 -9.58 -22.84
C GLY A 188 -19.75 -10.11 -22.32
N ASN A 189 -20.02 -11.43 -22.43
CA ASN A 189 -21.23 -12.11 -21.97
C ASN A 189 -20.96 -13.27 -20.99
N GLY A 190 -19.72 -13.50 -20.53
CA GLY A 190 -19.42 -14.58 -19.59
C GLY A 190 -17.91 -14.82 -19.38
N PHE A 191 -17.62 -15.72 -18.43
CA PHE A 191 -16.27 -16.21 -18.14
C PHE A 191 -16.02 -17.46 -18.99
N HIS A 192 -14.89 -17.51 -19.67
CA HIS A 192 -14.37 -18.74 -20.27
C HIS A 192 -13.13 -19.17 -19.47
N TRP A 193 -13.16 -20.36 -18.89
CA TRP A 193 -12.03 -20.94 -18.20
C TRP A 193 -11.47 -22.11 -19.05
N ALA A 194 -10.25 -21.97 -19.55
CA ALA A 194 -9.52 -23.03 -20.24
C ALA A 194 -8.35 -23.47 -19.35
N MET A 195 -8.33 -24.74 -18.95
CA MET A 195 -7.15 -25.35 -18.36
C MET A 195 -6.30 -25.93 -19.50
N ASN A 196 -5.07 -25.40 -19.68
CA ASN A 196 -4.07 -26.05 -20.50
C ASN A 196 -3.39 -27.12 -19.66
N PHE A 197 -3.58 -28.40 -20.06
CA PHE A 197 -2.92 -29.56 -19.46
C PHE A 197 -1.58 -29.81 -20.12
#